data_8ec2a8fece0d663a8babaf8ca53e3cf3
#
_entry.id   8ec2a8fece0d663a8babaf8ca53e3cf3
#
_cell.length_a   1.000
_cell.length_b   1.000
_cell.length_c   1.000
_cell.angle_alpha   90.00
_cell.angle_beta   90.00
_cell.angle_gamma   90.00
#
_symmetry.space_group_name_H-M   'P 1'
#
loop_
_entity.id
_entity.type
_entity.pdbx_description
1 polymer ?
#
loop_
_entity_poly.entity_id
_entity_poly.type
_entity_poly.pdbx_seq_one_letter_code
_entity_poly.pdbx_strand_id
1 'polypeptide(L)'
;MDFQQGLITTIHDYGLGNNDPVAFRQELSRRPTALLIPCLMEEFGRPAIKLIREALSDLSGLQSLVIALAADSAEDVAAAEQFFAEMPFPVHVHWTNGPAVRELLLSVKELGLDVMGPPGKGWAVWQGLGIACQDAEVVGLFDADIRTFGPSYPERMLRPLLDPSHGIAY
;
A
#
# COMPACT_ATOMS: atom_id res chain seq x y z
N MET A 1 -22.88 5.79 27.90
CA MET A 1 -23.06 6.83 26.87
C MET A 1 -23.32 6.08 25.57
N ASP A 2 -24.60 6.02 25.16
CA ASP A 2 -24.97 5.28 23.96
C ASP A 2 -24.51 6.08 22.74
N PHE A 3 -23.69 5.46 21.91
CA PHE A 3 -23.25 6.05 20.64
C PHE A 3 -24.45 5.98 19.67
N GLN A 4 -25.11 7.10 19.46
CA GLN A 4 -26.12 7.20 18.41
C GLN A 4 -25.44 7.50 17.09
N GLN A 5 -25.39 6.49 16.22
CA GLN A 5 -24.97 6.67 14.85
C GLN A 5 -26.06 7.44 14.08
N GLY A 6 -25.67 8.55 13.43
CA GLY A 6 -26.59 9.27 12.55
C GLY A 6 -27.09 8.38 11.40
N LEU A 7 -28.17 8.79 10.74
CA LEU A 7 -28.72 8.10 9.57
C LEU A 7 -27.67 8.03 8.48
N ILE A 8 -27.31 6.83 8.04
CA ILE A 8 -26.51 6.62 6.84
C ILE A 8 -27.46 6.82 5.65
N THR A 9 -27.32 7.93 4.94
CA THR A 9 -28.21 8.31 3.85
C THR A 9 -27.76 7.85 2.47
N THR A 10 -26.50 7.40 2.34
CA THR A 10 -25.93 7.01 1.04
C THR A 10 -25.07 5.77 1.22
N ILE A 11 -25.34 4.75 0.38
CA ILE A 11 -24.52 3.54 0.24
C ILE A 11 -23.92 3.59 -1.16
N HIS A 12 -22.60 3.59 -1.25
CA HIS A 12 -21.89 3.49 -2.53
C HIS A 12 -21.46 2.03 -2.76
N ASP A 13 -21.93 1.45 -3.86
CA ASP A 13 -21.51 0.11 -4.28
C ASP A 13 -20.58 0.20 -5.49
N TYR A 14 -19.28 0.18 -5.21
CA TYR A 14 -18.24 0.15 -6.24
C TYR A 14 -18.07 -1.23 -6.89
N GLY A 15 -18.83 -2.24 -6.46
CA GLY A 15 -18.80 -3.61 -6.98
C GLY A 15 -19.74 -3.87 -8.16
N LEU A 16 -20.84 -3.13 -8.25
CA LEU A 16 -21.90 -3.32 -9.24
C LEU A 16 -21.94 -2.22 -10.33
N GLY A 17 -21.14 -1.16 -10.22
CA GLY A 17 -21.10 -0.07 -11.17
C GLY A 17 -20.30 -0.40 -12.43
N ASN A 18 -20.45 0.45 -13.45
CA ASN A 18 -19.57 0.43 -14.61
C ASN A 18 -18.14 0.76 -14.16
N ASN A 19 -17.33 -0.27 -14.00
CA ASN A 19 -15.89 -0.07 -13.85
C ASN A 19 -15.38 0.58 -15.12
N ASP A 20 -14.88 1.80 -15.02
CA ASP A 20 -14.18 2.48 -16.09
C ASP A 20 -12.69 2.57 -15.75
N PRO A 21 -11.88 1.61 -16.23
CA PRO A 21 -10.46 1.59 -15.95
C PRO A 21 -9.72 2.79 -16.54
N VAL A 22 -10.25 3.40 -17.58
CA VAL A 22 -9.65 4.59 -18.20
C VAL A 22 -9.86 5.82 -17.33
N ALA A 23 -11.08 6.04 -16.87
CA ALA A 23 -11.39 7.10 -15.93
C ALA A 23 -10.60 6.94 -14.63
N PHE A 24 -10.52 5.73 -14.09
CA PHE A 24 -9.76 5.46 -12.88
C PHE A 24 -8.28 5.80 -13.01
N ARG A 25 -7.62 5.42 -14.12
CA ARG A 25 -6.22 5.79 -14.38
C ARG A 25 -6.03 7.30 -14.51
N GLN A 26 -6.99 8.01 -15.08
CA GLN A 26 -6.97 9.46 -15.14
C GLN A 26 -7.10 10.11 -13.75
N GLU A 27 -7.94 9.55 -12.88
CA GLU A 27 -8.09 9.97 -11.49
C GLU A 27 -6.78 9.77 -10.71
N LEU A 28 -6.13 8.60 -10.85
CA LEU A 28 -4.81 8.31 -10.27
C LEU A 28 -3.73 9.31 -10.74
N SER A 29 -3.75 9.67 -12.02
CA SER A 29 -2.78 10.62 -12.59
C SER A 29 -2.99 12.06 -12.12
N ARG A 30 -4.20 12.41 -11.67
CA ARG A 30 -4.53 13.75 -11.16
C ARG A 30 -4.21 13.91 -9.68
N ARG A 31 -4.28 12.83 -8.92
CA ARG A 31 -4.06 12.83 -7.48
C ARG A 31 -2.98 11.81 -7.14
N PRO A 32 -1.77 12.24 -6.76
CA PRO A 32 -0.66 11.36 -6.45
C PRO A 32 -1.06 10.27 -5.45
N THR A 33 -1.05 9.03 -5.88
CA THR A 33 -1.56 7.89 -5.12
C THR A 33 -0.50 6.80 -5.04
N ALA A 34 -0.18 6.35 -3.83
CA ALA A 34 0.69 5.22 -3.59
C ALA A 34 -0.10 4.01 -3.08
N LEU A 35 0.42 2.82 -3.34
CA LEU A 35 0.00 1.60 -2.66
C LEU A 35 1.04 1.17 -1.64
N LEU A 36 0.60 0.64 -0.52
CA LEU A 36 1.44 0.08 0.53
C LEU A 36 1.01 -1.37 0.82
N ILE A 37 1.97 -2.29 0.73
CA ILE A 37 1.76 -3.70 1.01
C ILE A 37 2.77 -4.15 2.07
N PRO A 38 2.36 -4.33 3.35
CA PRO A 38 3.19 -5.02 4.33
C PRO A 38 3.30 -6.49 3.95
N CYS A 39 4.51 -7.02 3.89
CA CYS A 39 4.79 -8.34 3.35
C CYS A 39 5.87 -9.07 4.16
N LEU A 40 5.68 -10.37 4.32
CA LEU A 40 6.72 -11.29 4.78
C LEU A 40 7.35 -11.97 3.57
N MET A 41 8.64 -12.33 3.66
CA MET A 41 9.32 -12.99 2.53
C MET A 41 8.63 -14.30 2.11
N GLU A 42 8.05 -15.03 3.05
CA GLU A 42 7.30 -16.27 2.75
C GLU A 42 6.09 -16.08 1.84
N GLU A 43 5.52 -14.86 1.75
CA GLU A 43 4.38 -14.57 0.87
C GLU A 43 4.76 -14.69 -0.60
N PHE A 44 6.03 -14.47 -0.97
CA PHE A 44 6.50 -14.60 -2.36
C PHE A 44 6.42 -16.04 -2.90
N GLY A 45 6.37 -17.03 -2.01
CA GLY A 45 6.08 -18.42 -2.36
C GLY A 45 4.60 -18.73 -2.57
N ARG A 46 3.68 -17.82 -2.23
CA ARG A 46 2.24 -18.03 -2.23
C ARG A 46 1.57 -17.49 -3.51
N PRO A 47 0.41 -18.05 -3.90
CA PRO A 47 -0.30 -17.58 -5.09
C PRO A 47 -0.80 -16.13 -4.99
N ALA A 48 -1.15 -15.65 -3.80
CA ALA A 48 -1.79 -14.35 -3.61
C ALA A 48 -0.91 -13.19 -4.12
N ILE A 49 0.38 -13.15 -3.77
CA ILE A 49 1.27 -12.08 -4.21
C ILE A 49 1.47 -12.04 -5.73
N LYS A 50 1.39 -13.20 -6.39
CA LYS A 50 1.45 -13.29 -7.86
C LYS A 50 0.20 -12.68 -8.49
N LEU A 51 -0.99 -12.97 -7.95
CA LEU A 51 -2.25 -12.37 -8.41
C LEU A 51 -2.25 -10.85 -8.20
N ILE A 52 -1.71 -10.39 -7.07
CA ILE A 52 -1.54 -8.95 -6.80
C ILE A 52 -0.63 -8.32 -7.86
N ARG A 53 0.54 -8.90 -8.11
CA ARG A 53 1.47 -8.41 -9.15
C ARG A 53 0.80 -8.35 -10.53
N GLU A 54 0.12 -9.42 -10.93
CA GLU A 54 -0.59 -9.49 -12.21
C GLU A 54 -1.68 -8.42 -12.32
N ALA A 55 -2.49 -8.25 -11.28
CA ALA A 55 -3.55 -7.24 -11.27
C ALA A 55 -3.01 -5.80 -11.30
N LEU A 56 -1.83 -5.56 -10.71
CA LEU A 56 -1.20 -4.24 -10.69
C LEU A 56 -0.39 -3.95 -11.96
N SER A 57 0.03 -4.96 -12.74
CA SER A 57 0.83 -4.76 -13.95
C SER A 57 0.15 -3.93 -15.03
N ASP A 58 -1.19 -3.95 -15.06
CA ASP A 58 -1.99 -3.16 -15.99
C ASP A 58 -2.40 -1.78 -15.42
N LEU A 59 -2.04 -1.49 -14.18
CA LEU A 59 -2.45 -0.28 -13.50
C LEU A 59 -1.41 0.84 -13.70
N SER A 60 -1.65 1.70 -14.66
CA SER A 60 -0.85 2.91 -14.87
C SER A 60 -1.41 4.11 -14.08
N GLY A 61 -0.54 5.09 -13.78
CA GLY A 61 -0.93 6.33 -13.09
C GLY A 61 -0.70 6.32 -11.58
N LEU A 62 -0.27 5.21 -10.99
CA LEU A 62 0.19 5.21 -9.61
C LEU A 62 1.50 5.99 -9.46
N GLN A 63 1.62 6.74 -8.37
CA GLN A 63 2.85 7.41 -7.97
C GLN A 63 3.93 6.41 -7.59
N SER A 64 3.57 5.41 -6.77
CA SER A 64 4.50 4.35 -6.37
C SER A 64 3.79 3.16 -5.71
N LEU A 65 4.52 2.05 -5.60
CA LEU A 65 4.19 0.90 -4.77
C LEU A 65 5.28 0.74 -3.69
N VAL A 66 4.89 0.72 -2.44
CA VAL A 66 5.78 0.46 -1.31
C VAL A 66 5.52 -0.95 -0.79
N ILE A 67 6.53 -1.80 -0.84
CA ILE A 67 6.53 -3.12 -0.22
C ILE A 67 7.27 -3.00 1.11
N ALA A 68 6.54 -2.98 2.22
CA ALA A 68 7.13 -2.96 3.55
C ALA A 68 7.47 -4.40 3.96
N LEU A 69 8.67 -4.84 3.58
CA LEU A 69 9.13 -6.23 3.65
C LEU A 69 9.84 -6.53 4.98
N ALA A 70 9.41 -7.58 5.66
CA ALA A 70 10.23 -8.25 6.66
C ALA A 70 10.99 -9.41 5.99
N ALA A 71 12.31 -9.33 6.01
CA ALA A 71 13.22 -10.26 5.35
C ALA A 71 14.37 -10.65 6.26
N ASP A 72 14.95 -11.83 6.05
CA ASP A 72 16.07 -12.34 6.86
C ASP A 72 17.44 -11.96 6.27
N SER A 73 17.49 -11.63 4.99
CA SER A 73 18.73 -11.35 4.28
C SER A 73 18.59 -10.26 3.19
N ALA A 74 19.72 -9.73 2.74
CA ALA A 74 19.78 -8.81 1.60
C ALA A 74 19.41 -9.51 0.28
N GLU A 75 19.66 -10.80 0.18
CA GLU A 75 19.29 -11.64 -0.97
C GLU A 75 17.75 -11.74 -1.09
N ASP A 76 17.04 -11.83 0.03
CA ASP A 76 15.57 -11.81 0.05
C ASP A 76 15.03 -10.47 -0.46
N VAL A 77 15.65 -9.38 -0.04
CA VAL A 77 15.28 -8.04 -0.53
C VAL A 77 15.50 -7.92 -2.03
N ALA A 78 16.67 -8.35 -2.52
CA ALA A 78 16.96 -8.34 -3.96
C ALA A 78 16.00 -9.23 -4.75
N ALA A 79 15.58 -10.37 -4.21
CA ALA A 79 14.58 -11.24 -4.83
C ALA A 79 13.21 -10.56 -4.91
N ALA A 80 12.82 -9.81 -3.87
CA ALA A 80 11.58 -9.04 -3.88
C ALA A 80 11.63 -7.88 -4.88
N GLU A 81 12.74 -7.16 -4.97
CA GLU A 81 12.96 -6.12 -5.98
C GLU A 81 12.85 -6.68 -7.39
N GLN A 82 13.51 -7.81 -7.65
CA GLN A 82 13.43 -8.50 -8.95
C GLN A 82 12.02 -8.97 -9.28
N PHE A 83 11.26 -9.43 -8.28
CA PHE A 83 9.87 -9.87 -8.47
C PHE A 83 8.98 -8.74 -8.99
N PHE A 84 9.22 -7.50 -8.57
CA PHE A 84 8.44 -6.32 -8.99
C PHE A 84 9.15 -5.43 -10.03
N ALA A 85 10.27 -5.84 -10.59
CA ALA A 85 11.11 -5.00 -11.46
C ALA A 85 10.40 -4.49 -12.74
N GLU A 86 9.37 -5.22 -13.21
CA GLU A 86 8.65 -4.91 -14.46
C GLU A 86 7.34 -4.13 -14.23
N MET A 87 7.12 -3.58 -13.04
CA MET A 87 5.92 -2.80 -12.78
C MET A 87 5.93 -1.46 -13.57
N PRO A 88 4.76 -0.97 -14.05
CA PRO A 88 4.68 0.26 -14.85
C PRO A 88 4.80 1.55 -14.03
N PHE A 89 5.18 1.46 -12.78
CA PHE A 89 5.38 2.55 -11.81
C PHE A 89 6.56 2.23 -10.88
N PRO A 90 7.13 3.22 -10.18
CA PRO A 90 8.20 3.01 -9.21
C PRO A 90 7.80 2.03 -8.10
N VAL A 91 8.67 1.10 -7.75
CA VAL A 91 8.49 0.19 -6.61
C VAL A 91 9.62 0.41 -5.61
N HIS A 92 9.25 0.60 -4.36
CA HIS A 92 10.16 0.75 -3.23
C HIS A 92 10.03 -0.48 -2.32
N VAL A 93 11.03 -1.35 -2.32
CA VAL A 93 11.12 -2.44 -1.36
C VAL A 93 11.84 -1.93 -0.13
N HIS A 94 11.09 -1.75 0.95
CA HIS A 94 11.60 -1.27 2.22
C HIS A 94 11.83 -2.43 3.19
N TRP A 95 13.08 -2.69 3.55
CA TRP A 95 13.47 -3.74 4.49
C TRP A 95 13.22 -3.29 5.94
N THR A 96 12.03 -3.59 6.48
CA THR A 96 11.52 -3.05 7.76
C THR A 96 12.32 -3.47 9.00
N ASN A 97 13.01 -4.61 8.96
CA ASN A 97 13.86 -5.15 10.02
C ASN A 97 15.35 -5.16 9.63
N GLY A 98 15.71 -4.44 8.55
CA GLY A 98 17.08 -4.40 8.04
C GLY A 98 18.04 -3.59 8.91
N PRO A 99 19.35 -3.73 8.67
CA PRO A 99 20.37 -3.07 9.48
C PRO A 99 20.31 -1.55 9.42
N ALA A 100 20.08 -0.98 8.23
CA ALA A 100 19.98 0.47 8.05
C ALA A 100 18.80 1.09 8.81
N VAL A 101 17.64 0.42 8.80
CA VAL A 101 16.46 0.86 9.58
C VAL A 101 16.77 0.79 11.07
N ARG A 102 17.41 -0.26 11.52
CA ARG A 102 17.78 -0.44 12.93
C ARG A 102 18.74 0.65 13.39
N GLU A 103 19.75 0.97 12.59
CA GLU A 103 20.70 2.05 12.85
C GLU A 103 20.00 3.42 12.93
N LEU A 104 19.12 3.72 11.97
CA LEU A 104 18.33 4.95 11.96
C LEU A 104 17.49 5.08 13.23
N LEU A 105 16.78 4.02 13.64
CA LEU A 105 15.93 4.04 14.83
C LEU A 105 16.74 4.22 16.12
N LEU A 106 17.93 3.67 16.19
CA LEU A 106 18.85 3.91 17.32
C LEU A 106 19.28 5.39 17.37
N SER A 107 19.63 5.98 16.23
CA SER A 107 20.00 7.41 16.15
C SER A 107 18.85 8.31 16.57
N VAL A 108 17.62 7.99 16.17
CA VAL A 108 16.41 8.73 16.59
C VAL A 108 16.18 8.60 18.10
N LYS A 109 16.43 7.44 18.67
CA LYS A 109 16.32 7.22 20.12
C LYS A 109 17.34 8.04 20.90
N GLU A 110 18.56 8.19 20.40
CA GLU A 110 19.59 9.07 21.01
C GLU A 110 19.16 10.54 21.04
N LEU A 111 18.30 10.96 20.13
CA LEU A 111 17.67 12.30 20.14
C LEU A 111 16.49 12.42 21.12
N GLY A 112 16.22 11.38 21.91
CA GLY A 112 15.15 11.38 22.93
C GLY A 112 13.79 10.93 22.43
N LEU A 113 13.69 10.43 21.19
CA LEU A 113 12.45 9.93 20.60
C LEU A 113 12.49 8.39 20.54
N ASP A 114 11.85 7.72 21.48
CA ASP A 114 11.73 6.26 21.45
C ASP A 114 10.59 5.85 20.49
N VAL A 115 10.95 5.62 19.24
CA VAL A 115 10.06 5.18 18.16
C VAL A 115 10.21 3.68 17.87
N MET A 116 10.94 2.95 18.71
CA MET A 116 11.11 1.51 18.57
C MET A 116 9.81 0.78 18.90
N GLY A 117 9.17 0.23 17.88
CA GLY A 117 7.97 -0.60 18.02
C GLY A 117 8.30 -2.10 18.01
N PRO A 118 7.38 -2.95 18.51
CA PRO A 118 7.51 -4.39 18.36
C PRO A 118 7.45 -4.78 16.88
N PRO A 119 8.21 -5.80 16.46
CA PRO A 119 8.13 -6.31 15.09
C PRO A 119 6.70 -6.79 14.79
N GLY A 120 6.25 -6.59 13.56
CA GLY A 120 4.92 -7.01 13.11
C GLY A 120 4.31 -6.09 12.06
N LYS A 121 3.11 -6.45 11.60
CA LYS A 121 2.41 -5.74 10.51
C LYS A 121 2.24 -4.24 10.78
N GLY A 122 1.79 -3.88 11.99
CA GLY A 122 1.59 -2.46 12.35
C GLY A 122 2.88 -1.64 12.25
N TRP A 123 4.01 -2.22 12.65
CA TRP A 123 5.33 -1.60 12.54
C TRP A 123 5.77 -1.43 11.08
N ALA A 124 5.54 -2.46 10.25
CA ALA A 124 5.81 -2.40 8.81
C ALA A 124 4.94 -1.34 8.11
N VAL A 125 3.66 -1.26 8.46
CA VAL A 125 2.73 -0.24 7.95
C VAL A 125 3.19 1.16 8.33
N TRP A 126 3.56 1.38 9.59
CA TRP A 126 4.02 2.69 10.06
C TRP A 126 5.25 3.18 9.26
N GLN A 127 6.25 2.32 9.07
CA GLN A 127 7.43 2.65 8.27
C GLN A 127 7.08 2.90 6.80
N GLY A 128 6.26 2.01 6.22
CA GLY A 128 5.84 2.10 4.83
C GLY A 128 5.02 3.36 4.54
N LEU A 129 4.18 3.80 5.47
CA LEU A 129 3.46 5.08 5.38
C LEU A 129 4.43 6.26 5.34
N GLY A 130 5.49 6.24 6.15
CA GLY A 130 6.52 7.28 6.14
C GLY A 130 7.21 7.43 4.79
N ILE A 131 7.29 6.35 3.99
CA ILE A 131 7.83 6.39 2.63
C ILE A 131 6.74 6.82 1.64
N ALA A 132 5.58 6.19 1.67
CA ALA A 132 4.49 6.45 0.73
C ALA A 132 4.00 7.91 0.76
N CYS A 133 3.92 8.50 1.96
CA CYS A 133 3.44 9.87 2.16
C CYS A 133 4.46 10.95 1.75
N GLN A 134 5.68 10.60 1.30
CA GLN A 134 6.62 11.61 0.81
C GLN A 134 6.15 12.25 -0.48
N ASP A 135 5.54 11.44 -1.38
CA ASP A 135 5.19 11.86 -2.73
C ASP A 135 3.71 11.58 -3.07
N ALA A 136 2.93 11.01 -2.15
CA ALA A 136 1.53 10.68 -2.38
C ALA A 136 0.58 11.42 -1.42
N GLU A 137 -0.58 11.84 -1.96
CA GLU A 137 -1.69 12.41 -1.21
C GLU A 137 -2.67 11.35 -0.71
N VAL A 138 -2.73 10.22 -1.42
CA VAL A 138 -3.59 9.08 -1.11
C VAL A 138 -2.74 7.83 -0.99
N VAL A 139 -2.96 7.04 0.06
CA VAL A 139 -2.29 5.75 0.23
C VAL A 139 -3.34 4.65 0.40
N GLY A 140 -3.29 3.67 -0.52
CA GLY A 140 -4.05 2.44 -0.41
C GLY A 140 -3.25 1.37 0.32
N LEU A 141 -3.76 0.86 1.44
CA LEU A 141 -3.13 -0.22 2.20
C LEU A 141 -3.79 -1.56 1.83
N PHE A 142 -3.00 -2.52 1.36
CA PHE A 142 -3.46 -3.87 1.00
C PHE A 142 -2.63 -4.95 1.68
N ASP A 143 -3.29 -6.07 2.00
CA ASP A 143 -2.60 -7.23 2.54
C ASP A 143 -1.99 -8.09 1.42
N ALA A 144 -0.82 -8.66 1.65
CA ALA A 144 -0.09 -9.48 0.68
C ALA A 144 -0.74 -10.86 0.42
N ASP A 145 -1.69 -11.28 1.26
CA ASP A 145 -2.33 -12.60 1.23
C ASP A 145 -3.75 -12.60 0.65
N ILE A 146 -4.20 -11.51 0.03
CA ILE A 146 -5.53 -11.39 -0.58
C ILE A 146 -5.63 -12.32 -1.79
N ARG A 147 -6.39 -13.41 -1.64
CA ARG A 147 -6.56 -14.45 -2.67
C ARG A 147 -7.54 -14.09 -3.78
N THR A 148 -8.35 -13.07 -3.57
CA THR A 148 -9.36 -12.58 -4.54
C THR A 148 -8.95 -11.25 -5.16
N PHE A 149 -7.68 -10.90 -5.09
CA PHE A 149 -7.17 -9.66 -5.67
C PHE A 149 -7.25 -9.74 -7.20
N GLY A 150 -7.95 -8.79 -7.80
CA GLY A 150 -8.10 -8.68 -9.24
C GLY A 150 -7.95 -7.23 -9.69
N PRO A 151 -7.96 -6.95 -11.00
CA PRO A 151 -7.73 -5.61 -11.55
C PRO A 151 -8.68 -4.52 -11.02
N SER A 152 -9.91 -4.88 -10.67
CA SER A 152 -10.89 -3.95 -10.10
C SER A 152 -10.73 -3.70 -8.59
N TYR A 153 -9.84 -4.45 -7.92
CA TYR A 153 -9.70 -4.34 -6.47
C TYR A 153 -9.12 -2.98 -6.04
N PRO A 154 -8.01 -2.48 -6.63
CA PRO A 154 -7.51 -1.15 -6.34
C PRO A 154 -8.54 -0.04 -6.65
N GLU A 155 -9.26 -0.16 -7.76
CA GLU A 155 -10.28 0.80 -8.14
C GLU A 155 -11.36 0.93 -7.05
N ARG A 156 -11.91 -0.18 -6.58
CA ARG A 156 -12.95 -0.20 -5.55
C ARG A 156 -12.51 0.40 -4.23
N MET A 157 -11.24 0.20 -3.88
CA MET A 157 -10.69 0.71 -2.63
C MET A 157 -10.32 2.19 -2.69
N LEU A 158 -9.83 2.67 -3.82
CA LEU A 158 -9.28 4.02 -3.97
C LEU A 158 -10.31 5.03 -4.50
N ARG A 159 -11.25 4.61 -5.34
CA ARG A 159 -12.21 5.52 -5.97
C ARG A 159 -12.98 6.40 -4.98
N PRO A 160 -13.41 5.94 -3.79
CA PRO A 160 -14.05 6.81 -2.80
C PRO A 160 -13.23 8.03 -2.40
N LEU A 161 -11.90 7.91 -2.42
CA LEU A 161 -10.98 8.99 -2.07
C LEU A 161 -10.60 9.86 -3.28
N LEU A 162 -10.63 9.28 -4.47
CA LEU A 162 -10.19 9.94 -5.71
C LEU A 162 -11.30 10.72 -6.38
N ASP A 163 -12.54 10.26 -6.26
CA ASP A 163 -13.70 10.92 -6.86
C ASP A 163 -14.17 12.11 -6.00
N PRO A 164 -13.98 13.35 -6.49
CA PRO A 164 -14.35 14.55 -5.73
C PRO A 164 -15.86 14.67 -5.48
N SER A 165 -16.70 13.94 -6.21
CA SER A 165 -18.16 13.95 -6.02
C SER A 165 -18.59 13.28 -4.72
N HIS A 166 -17.73 12.44 -4.11
CA HIS A 166 -18.05 11.74 -2.88
C HIS A 166 -17.84 12.58 -1.61
N GLY A 167 -17.10 13.68 -1.69
CA GLY A 167 -16.88 14.59 -0.57
C GLY A 167 -16.22 13.94 0.65
N ILE A 168 -15.56 12.79 0.44
CA ILE A 168 -14.86 12.06 1.51
C ILE A 168 -13.50 12.74 1.71
N ALA A 169 -13.34 13.38 2.87
CA ALA A 169 -12.06 13.84 3.36
C ALA A 169 -11.68 12.96 4.56
N TYR A 170 -10.52 12.32 4.50
CA TYR A 170 -9.93 11.59 5.61
C TYR A 170 -8.64 12.29 6.03
#